data_9676882a68a78a1233dcf34b6a6f7856
#
_entry.id   9676882a68a78a1233dcf34b6a6f7856
#
_cell.length_a   1.000
_cell.length_b   1.000
_cell.length_c   1.000
_cell.angle_alpha   90.00
_cell.angle_beta   90.00
_cell.angle_gamma   90.00
#
_symmetry.space_group_name_H-M   'P 1'
#
loop_
_entity.id
_entity.type
_entity.pdbx_description
1 polymer ?
#
loop_
_entity_poly.entity_id
_entity_poly.type
_entity_poly.pdbx_seq_one_letter_code
_entity_poly.pdbx_strand_id
1 'polypeptide(L)'
;MVKIGNVDIHGPLVLAPMAGVTDAPFRALCRAQGAALTCTEMVSAKALVYHDEKTKQLLWSPPDEHPAAAQIFGHEPEVMAEAAPMALEYSGADILDINMGCPVGKVIRSGDGSALMRDPELAGRVIEAVVKAVDAPVTVKFRKGWDGGNVNAVAFAQMCQQAGASAIAVHGRTRVQMYAGRADWDIIRDVKRAVTIPVIANGDIFSGADAAHILRYTGADLAMIGRGSFGDPWLFARGNAAIAGEPEPELPPLCERIEAALHQIEFAADIKGERLACLEARSQFCWYLRGVPHANTYKQEVVHVETLDELRRITHAIQRDLRD
;
A
#
# COMPACT_ATOMS: atom_id res chain seq x y z
N MET A 1 12.16 -17.46 -0.40
CA MET A 1 12.07 -16.60 0.81
C MET A 1 12.92 -15.37 0.54
N VAL A 2 12.37 -14.17 0.66
CA VAL A 2 13.09 -12.90 0.49
C VAL A 2 13.37 -12.32 1.87
N LYS A 3 14.55 -11.74 2.05
CA LYS A 3 14.95 -11.03 3.28
C LYS A 3 15.01 -9.54 3.05
N ILE A 4 14.36 -8.75 3.89
CA ILE A 4 14.51 -7.29 3.94
C ILE A 4 15.23 -6.96 5.25
N GLY A 5 16.52 -6.68 5.16
CA GLY A 5 17.38 -6.59 6.36
C GLY A 5 17.36 -7.92 7.14
N ASN A 6 16.89 -7.87 8.39
CA ASN A 6 16.72 -9.04 9.27
C ASN A 6 15.29 -9.64 9.24
N VAL A 7 14.36 -9.07 8.45
CA VAL A 7 12.96 -9.51 8.38
C VAL A 7 12.75 -10.51 7.24
N ASP A 8 12.21 -11.68 7.55
CA ASP A 8 11.86 -12.72 6.57
C ASP A 8 10.48 -12.48 5.98
N ILE A 9 10.38 -12.45 4.65
CA ILE A 9 9.12 -12.28 3.91
C ILE A 9 8.71 -13.63 3.33
N HIS A 10 7.61 -14.17 3.85
CA HIS A 10 7.11 -15.52 3.53
C HIS A 10 6.04 -15.50 2.43
N GLY A 11 6.38 -15.02 1.25
CA GLY A 11 5.53 -14.98 0.07
C GLY A 11 5.95 -13.89 -0.90
N PRO A 12 5.49 -13.96 -2.16
CA PRO A 12 5.94 -13.06 -3.22
C PRO A 12 5.14 -11.76 -3.32
N LEU A 13 3.96 -11.66 -2.67
CA LEU A 13 3.03 -10.56 -2.84
C LEU A 13 2.93 -9.68 -1.60
N VAL A 14 3.01 -8.38 -1.79
CA VAL A 14 2.92 -7.38 -0.72
C VAL A 14 1.84 -6.35 -1.03
N LEU A 15 1.18 -5.80 0.01
CA LEU A 15 0.16 -4.77 -0.14
C LEU A 15 0.80 -3.39 -0.18
N ALA A 16 0.43 -2.58 -1.17
CA ALA A 16 0.90 -1.20 -1.29
C ALA A 16 0.28 -0.27 -0.24
N PRO A 17 1.04 0.70 0.30
CA PRO A 17 0.46 1.78 1.10
C PRO A 17 -0.42 2.69 0.24
N MET A 18 -1.68 2.89 0.65
CA MET A 18 -2.66 3.70 -0.07
C MET A 18 -3.52 4.49 0.90
N ALA A 19 -3.34 5.82 0.92
CA ALA A 19 -4.08 6.72 1.80
C ALA A 19 -5.60 6.60 1.60
N GLY A 20 -6.34 6.45 2.70
CA GLY A 20 -7.80 6.23 2.71
C GLY A 20 -8.23 4.83 2.29
N VAL A 21 -7.30 3.87 2.19
CA VAL A 21 -7.55 2.50 1.71
C VAL A 21 -6.93 1.44 2.60
N THR A 22 -5.62 1.55 2.89
CA THR A 22 -4.88 0.50 3.60
C THR A 22 -4.87 0.73 5.11
N ASP A 23 -6.05 0.99 5.65
CA ASP A 23 -6.29 0.95 7.08
C ASP A 23 -6.14 -0.47 7.64
N ALA A 24 -6.05 -0.60 8.95
CA ALA A 24 -5.81 -1.90 9.60
C ALA A 24 -6.84 -2.98 9.21
N PRO A 25 -8.16 -2.70 9.13
CA PRO A 25 -9.14 -3.69 8.69
C PRO A 25 -8.90 -4.23 7.28
N PHE A 26 -8.57 -3.34 6.33
CA PHE A 26 -8.29 -3.78 4.96
C PHE A 26 -6.96 -4.56 4.87
N ARG A 27 -5.93 -4.13 5.62
CA ARG A 27 -4.67 -4.88 5.71
C ARG A 27 -4.90 -6.28 6.28
N ALA A 28 -5.72 -6.42 7.32
CA ALA A 28 -6.09 -7.72 7.90
C ALA A 28 -6.75 -8.65 6.86
N LEU A 29 -7.70 -8.14 6.06
CA LEU A 29 -8.31 -8.91 4.97
C LEU A 29 -7.26 -9.37 3.94
N CYS A 30 -6.37 -8.47 3.51
CA CYS A 30 -5.34 -8.81 2.54
C CYS A 30 -4.35 -9.85 3.10
N ARG A 31 -3.98 -9.76 4.39
CA ARG A 31 -3.14 -10.75 5.06
C ARG A 31 -3.81 -12.12 5.14
N ALA A 32 -5.08 -12.16 5.51
CA ALA A 32 -5.86 -13.40 5.53
C ALA A 32 -5.90 -14.10 4.15
N GLN A 33 -5.70 -13.33 3.07
CA GLN A 33 -5.61 -13.84 1.70
C GLN A 33 -4.17 -14.05 1.22
N GLY A 34 -3.17 -13.94 2.10
CA GLY A 34 -1.79 -14.27 1.79
C GLY A 34 -0.92 -13.11 1.30
N ALA A 35 -1.26 -11.87 1.65
CA ALA A 35 -0.29 -10.78 1.56
C ALA A 35 0.86 -11.02 2.54
N ALA A 36 2.08 -11.17 2.03
CA ALA A 36 3.25 -11.54 2.83
C ALA A 36 3.85 -10.37 3.63
N LEU A 37 3.54 -9.14 3.22
CA LEU A 37 3.90 -7.89 3.90
C LEU A 37 2.79 -6.88 3.64
N THR A 38 2.42 -6.15 4.68
CA THR A 38 1.51 -5.00 4.61
C THR A 38 2.25 -3.72 4.96
N CYS A 39 1.67 -2.58 4.57
CA CYS A 39 2.23 -1.28 4.89
C CYS A 39 1.10 -0.36 5.37
N THR A 40 1.35 0.40 6.44
CA THR A 40 0.39 1.39 6.93
C THR A 40 0.11 2.46 5.87
N GLU A 41 -0.90 3.27 6.09
CA GLU A 41 -1.03 4.51 5.36
C GLU A 41 0.17 5.41 5.63
N MET A 42 0.49 6.29 4.66
CA MET A 42 1.61 7.21 4.83
C MET A 42 1.28 8.33 5.81
N VAL A 43 2.14 8.61 6.75
CA VAL A 43 1.99 9.70 7.71
C VAL A 43 3.09 10.75 7.58
N SER A 44 2.75 12.01 7.86
CA SER A 44 3.72 13.10 7.86
C SER A 44 4.67 12.97 9.06
N ALA A 45 5.98 12.89 8.79
CA ALA A 45 7.00 12.91 9.83
C ALA A 45 6.86 14.15 10.74
N LYS A 46 6.65 15.30 10.12
CA LYS A 46 6.44 16.57 10.84
C LYS A 46 5.22 16.54 11.76
N ALA A 47 4.08 16.01 11.29
CA ALA A 47 2.88 15.88 12.11
C ALA A 47 3.10 14.91 13.29
N LEU A 48 3.87 13.83 13.06
CA LEU A 48 4.20 12.84 14.08
C LEU A 48 5.07 13.45 15.20
N VAL A 49 6.11 14.20 14.83
CA VAL A 49 6.97 14.94 15.78
C VAL A 49 6.17 15.95 16.60
N TYR A 50 5.14 16.58 16.00
CA TYR A 50 4.21 17.46 16.72
C TYR A 50 3.10 16.72 17.47
N HIS A 51 3.20 15.38 17.63
CA HIS A 51 2.27 14.53 18.39
C HIS A 51 0.82 14.62 17.94
N ASP A 52 0.56 14.79 16.63
CA ASP A 52 -0.79 14.80 16.09
C ASP A 52 -1.47 13.43 16.26
N GLU A 53 -2.54 13.39 17.06
CA GLU A 53 -3.23 12.15 17.45
C GLU A 53 -3.87 11.43 16.23
N LYS A 54 -4.31 12.17 15.21
CA LYS A 54 -4.87 11.56 13.99
C LYS A 54 -3.78 10.85 13.19
N THR A 55 -2.58 11.41 13.18
CA THR A 55 -1.41 10.81 12.55
C THR A 55 -1.03 9.50 13.25
N LYS A 56 -1.09 9.44 14.57
CA LYS A 56 -0.84 8.21 15.34
C LYS A 56 -1.87 7.12 15.02
N GLN A 57 -3.16 7.48 14.90
CA GLN A 57 -4.21 6.53 14.55
C GLN A 57 -3.99 5.85 13.18
N LEU A 58 -3.41 6.57 12.21
CA LEU A 58 -3.09 6.01 10.89
C LEU A 58 -1.96 4.96 10.93
N LEU A 59 -1.10 5.03 11.96
CA LEU A 59 -0.02 4.05 12.19
C LEU A 59 -0.49 2.82 12.94
N TRP A 60 -1.65 2.87 13.59
CA TRP A 60 -2.11 1.76 14.41
C TRP A 60 -2.21 0.45 13.60
N SER A 61 -1.64 -0.61 14.18
CA SER A 61 -1.67 -1.95 13.63
C SER A 61 -2.06 -2.97 14.70
N PRO A 62 -2.81 -4.03 14.36
CA PRO A 62 -3.05 -5.13 15.27
C PRO A 62 -1.72 -5.76 15.74
N PRO A 63 -1.63 -6.26 16.98
CA PRO A 63 -0.39 -6.84 17.51
C PRO A 63 0.12 -8.07 16.78
N ASP A 64 -0.72 -8.74 16.00
CA ASP A 64 -0.42 -9.92 15.19
C ASP A 64 -0.14 -9.60 13.71
N GLU A 65 -0.12 -8.32 13.35
CA GLU A 65 0.19 -7.88 11.98
C GLU A 65 1.71 -7.87 11.73
N HIS A 66 2.31 -9.06 11.55
CA HIS A 66 3.73 -9.24 11.25
C HIS A 66 3.95 -10.19 10.06
N PRO A 67 4.91 -9.89 9.14
CA PRO A 67 5.65 -8.65 9.05
C PRO A 67 4.80 -7.49 8.54
N ALA A 68 5.06 -6.29 9.06
CA ALA A 68 4.42 -5.04 8.66
C ALA A 68 5.44 -3.91 8.50
N ALA A 69 5.12 -2.92 7.66
CA ALA A 69 5.90 -1.71 7.50
C ALA A 69 5.10 -0.48 7.92
N ALA A 70 5.73 0.46 8.62
CA ALA A 70 5.19 1.78 8.87
C ALA A 70 5.71 2.77 7.83
N GLN A 71 4.83 3.50 7.13
CA GLN A 71 5.26 4.44 6.10
C GLN A 71 5.19 5.89 6.57
N ILE A 72 6.33 6.59 6.50
CA ILE A 72 6.43 8.02 6.78
C ILE A 72 6.82 8.81 5.52
N PHE A 73 6.49 10.11 5.48
CA PHE A 73 6.95 11.03 4.45
C PHE A 73 7.40 12.36 5.03
N GLY A 74 8.40 12.97 4.41
CA GLY A 74 9.00 14.25 4.75
C GLY A 74 10.26 14.45 3.91
N HIS A 75 10.79 15.67 3.89
CA HIS A 75 12.00 16.03 3.15
C HIS A 75 13.13 16.59 4.05
N GLU A 76 12.82 16.87 5.33
CA GLU A 76 13.79 17.37 6.31
C GLU A 76 14.48 16.19 7.00
N PRO A 77 15.80 15.93 6.79
CA PRO A 77 16.46 14.74 7.31
C PRO A 77 16.35 14.57 8.83
N GLU A 78 16.49 15.67 9.58
CA GLU A 78 16.44 15.69 11.05
C GLU A 78 15.03 15.33 11.56
N VAL A 79 13.98 15.90 10.94
CA VAL A 79 12.58 15.61 11.28
C VAL A 79 12.22 14.16 10.93
N MET A 80 12.73 13.64 9.81
CA MET A 80 12.52 12.26 9.41
C MET A 80 13.21 11.29 10.36
N ALA A 81 14.43 11.61 10.82
CA ALA A 81 15.15 10.82 11.80
C ALA A 81 14.47 10.79 13.16
N GLU A 82 13.90 11.92 13.61
CA GLU A 82 13.15 12.02 14.85
C GLU A 82 11.82 11.24 14.78
N ALA A 83 11.10 11.33 13.66
CA ALA A 83 9.82 10.66 13.46
C ALA A 83 9.95 9.13 13.30
N ALA A 84 11.07 8.63 12.80
CA ALA A 84 11.27 7.23 12.46
C ALA A 84 11.08 6.26 13.66
N PRO A 85 11.76 6.43 14.82
CA PRO A 85 11.52 5.58 15.97
C PRO A 85 10.09 5.73 16.53
N MET A 86 9.50 6.93 16.48
CA MET A 86 8.11 7.15 16.91
C MET A 86 7.12 6.36 16.03
N ALA A 87 7.34 6.34 14.72
CA ALA A 87 6.49 5.58 13.80
C ALA A 87 6.52 4.07 14.09
N LEU A 88 7.70 3.52 14.37
CA LEU A 88 7.87 2.11 14.76
C LEU A 88 7.23 1.81 16.12
N GLU A 89 7.41 2.68 17.10
CA GLU A 89 6.81 2.53 18.44
C GLU A 89 5.27 2.52 18.38
N TYR A 90 4.66 3.46 17.63
CA TYR A 90 3.20 3.54 17.55
C TYR A 90 2.57 2.43 16.69
N SER A 91 3.29 1.92 15.70
CA SER A 91 2.77 0.89 14.80
C SER A 91 3.10 -0.53 15.24
N GLY A 92 4.18 -0.72 15.99
CA GLY A 92 4.77 -2.04 16.24
C GLY A 92 5.35 -2.70 14.98
N ALA A 93 5.54 -1.94 13.88
CA ALA A 93 6.00 -2.49 12.61
C ALA A 93 7.45 -2.97 12.64
N ASP A 94 7.75 -3.97 11.80
CA ASP A 94 9.09 -4.57 11.69
C ASP A 94 10.01 -3.77 10.76
N ILE A 95 9.43 -2.97 9.86
CA ILE A 95 10.12 -2.24 8.79
C ILE A 95 9.64 -0.79 8.80
N LEU A 96 10.56 0.15 8.58
CA LEU A 96 10.21 1.53 8.29
C LEU A 96 10.30 1.80 6.79
N ASP A 97 9.21 2.28 6.18
CA ASP A 97 9.18 2.63 4.76
C ASP A 97 9.12 4.15 4.55
N ILE A 98 9.95 4.66 3.64
CA ILE A 98 9.99 6.09 3.29
C ILE A 98 9.23 6.30 1.99
N ASN A 99 8.20 7.16 2.02
CA ASN A 99 7.46 7.54 0.81
C ASN A 99 8.20 8.61 0.00
N MET A 100 8.71 8.24 -1.17
CA MET A 100 9.27 9.14 -2.17
C MET A 100 8.53 9.05 -3.51
N GLY A 101 7.25 8.62 -3.48
CA GLY A 101 6.46 8.36 -4.69
C GLY A 101 5.07 9.00 -4.73
N CYS A 102 4.59 9.60 -3.64
CA CYS A 102 3.27 10.22 -3.60
C CYS A 102 3.17 11.40 -4.60
N PRO A 103 2.20 11.36 -5.55
CA PRO A 103 2.08 12.40 -6.58
C PRO A 103 1.12 13.53 -6.18
N VAL A 104 0.53 13.47 -4.98
CA VAL A 104 -0.52 14.41 -4.54
C VAL A 104 -0.01 15.83 -4.40
N GLY A 105 -0.72 16.79 -4.98
CA GLY A 105 -0.29 18.18 -5.05
C GLY A 105 0.04 18.84 -3.70
N LYS A 106 -0.68 18.50 -2.62
CA LYS A 106 -0.40 19.02 -1.27
C LYS A 106 0.98 18.53 -0.78
N VAL A 107 1.28 17.25 -0.97
CA VAL A 107 2.55 16.62 -0.54
C VAL A 107 3.73 17.19 -1.33
N ILE A 108 3.62 17.24 -2.67
CA ILE A 108 4.73 17.72 -3.51
C ILE A 108 5.02 19.22 -3.37
N ARG A 109 4.02 20.04 -3.03
CA ARG A 109 4.26 21.48 -2.77
C ARG A 109 5.06 21.72 -1.52
N SER A 110 5.03 20.80 -0.55
CA SER A 110 5.88 20.84 0.64
C SER A 110 7.30 20.33 0.40
N GLY A 111 7.62 19.83 -0.80
CA GLY A 111 8.92 19.20 -1.09
C GLY A 111 8.97 17.70 -0.83
N ASP A 112 7.85 17.10 -0.40
CA ASP A 112 7.77 15.72 0.04
C ASP A 112 7.38 14.73 -1.09
N GLY A 113 7.42 13.46 -0.77
CA GLY A 113 6.97 12.40 -1.65
C GLY A 113 7.77 12.38 -2.96
N SER A 114 7.07 12.38 -4.11
CA SER A 114 7.74 12.32 -5.41
C SER A 114 8.53 13.58 -5.78
N ALA A 115 8.44 14.69 -5.02
CA ALA A 115 9.29 15.86 -5.20
C ALA A 115 10.77 15.53 -4.95
N LEU A 116 11.06 14.62 -4.02
CA LEU A 116 12.42 14.15 -3.71
C LEU A 116 13.11 13.45 -4.90
N MET A 117 12.37 12.92 -5.87
CA MET A 117 12.96 12.37 -7.09
C MET A 117 13.66 13.42 -7.96
N ARG A 118 13.39 14.72 -7.75
CA ARG A 118 14.05 15.83 -8.43
C ARG A 118 15.34 16.28 -7.73
N ASP A 119 15.53 15.83 -6.48
CA ASP A 119 16.71 16.11 -5.66
C ASP A 119 17.21 14.81 -5.01
N PRO A 120 17.90 13.94 -5.78
CA PRO A 120 18.44 12.69 -5.27
C PRO A 120 19.45 12.86 -4.14
N GLU A 121 20.15 13.98 -4.09
CA GLU A 121 21.10 14.28 -3.02
C GLU A 121 20.40 14.51 -1.69
N LEU A 122 19.32 15.29 -1.67
CA LEU A 122 18.48 15.47 -0.50
C LEU A 122 17.80 14.15 -0.11
N ALA A 123 17.29 13.39 -1.08
CA ALA A 123 16.69 12.09 -0.83
C ALA A 123 17.69 11.13 -0.15
N GLY A 124 18.94 11.10 -0.59
CA GLY A 124 20.01 10.33 0.04
C GLY A 124 20.24 10.72 1.49
N ARG A 125 20.36 12.04 1.77
CA ARG A 125 20.50 12.53 3.15
C ARG A 125 19.34 12.15 4.05
N VAL A 126 18.10 12.19 3.53
CA VAL A 126 16.90 11.74 4.29
C VAL A 126 17.00 10.25 4.62
N ILE A 127 17.36 9.41 3.65
CA ILE A 127 17.48 7.96 3.88
C ILE A 127 18.59 7.68 4.91
N GLU A 128 19.77 8.28 4.74
CA GLU A 128 20.89 8.09 5.68
C GLU A 128 20.55 8.51 7.11
N ALA A 129 19.83 9.62 7.28
CA ALA A 129 19.41 10.12 8.58
C ALA A 129 18.44 9.13 9.26
N VAL A 130 17.46 8.60 8.51
CA VAL A 130 16.51 7.61 9.00
C VAL A 130 17.20 6.28 9.33
N VAL A 131 18.07 5.77 8.45
CA VAL A 131 18.84 4.53 8.66
C VAL A 131 19.69 4.59 9.93
N LYS A 132 20.24 5.76 10.25
CA LYS A 132 21.04 5.97 11.48
C LYS A 132 20.17 6.07 12.74
N ALA A 133 18.88 6.38 12.60
CA ALA A 133 17.98 6.64 13.74
C ALA A 133 17.26 5.40 14.25
N VAL A 134 17.22 4.29 13.47
CA VAL A 134 16.49 3.07 13.82
C VAL A 134 17.31 1.81 13.56
N ASP A 135 17.08 0.76 14.36
CA ASP A 135 17.66 -0.57 14.14
C ASP A 135 16.85 -1.41 13.13
N ALA A 136 15.57 -1.04 12.91
CA ALA A 136 14.72 -1.70 11.95
C ALA A 136 15.18 -1.48 10.50
N PRO A 137 14.97 -2.44 9.59
CA PRO A 137 15.25 -2.23 8.18
C PRO A 137 14.47 -1.03 7.61
N VAL A 138 15.14 -0.21 6.81
CA VAL A 138 14.55 0.94 6.14
C VAL A 138 14.34 0.61 4.67
N THR A 139 13.12 0.82 4.16
CA THR A 139 12.78 0.67 2.75
C THR A 139 12.37 2.00 2.14
N VAL A 140 12.42 2.09 0.80
CA VAL A 140 12.04 3.32 0.10
C VAL A 140 11.10 2.99 -1.05
N LYS A 141 9.94 3.67 -1.09
CA LYS A 141 8.99 3.53 -2.19
C LYS A 141 8.96 4.78 -3.07
N PHE A 142 9.27 4.62 -4.36
CA PHE A 142 9.36 5.72 -5.31
C PHE A 142 8.75 5.39 -6.68
N ARG A 143 8.76 6.35 -7.60
CA ARG A 143 8.27 6.24 -8.98
C ARG A 143 9.42 6.17 -9.97
N LYS A 144 9.14 5.89 -11.26
CA LYS A 144 10.18 5.84 -12.28
C LYS A 144 10.84 7.19 -12.59
N GLY A 145 10.24 8.30 -12.14
CA GLY A 145 10.73 9.65 -12.35
C GLY A 145 9.63 10.70 -12.14
N TRP A 146 9.97 11.97 -12.36
CA TRP A 146 9.05 13.09 -12.25
C TRP A 146 8.08 13.17 -13.43
N ASP A 147 8.60 13.19 -14.67
CA ASP A 147 7.87 13.22 -15.93
C ASP A 147 8.61 12.43 -17.01
N GLY A 148 8.10 12.45 -18.24
CA GLY A 148 8.70 11.70 -19.35
C GLY A 148 10.12 12.12 -19.75
N GLY A 149 10.51 13.37 -19.48
CA GLY A 149 11.86 13.87 -19.72
C GLY A 149 12.82 13.66 -18.53
N ASN A 150 12.29 13.31 -17.37
CA ASN A 150 13.00 13.18 -16.10
C ASN A 150 12.75 11.80 -15.49
N VAL A 151 13.13 10.73 -16.20
CA VAL A 151 13.10 9.34 -15.75
C VAL A 151 14.46 9.01 -15.16
N ASN A 152 14.54 8.77 -13.86
CA ASN A 152 15.80 8.57 -13.14
C ASN A 152 15.79 7.36 -12.17
N ALA A 153 14.83 6.46 -12.30
CA ALA A 153 14.63 5.34 -11.36
C ALA A 153 15.87 4.51 -11.09
N VAL A 154 16.69 4.23 -12.13
CA VAL A 154 17.91 3.39 -11.98
C VAL A 154 18.94 4.10 -11.09
N ALA A 155 19.28 5.34 -11.39
CA ALA A 155 20.24 6.11 -10.59
C ALA A 155 19.70 6.37 -9.17
N PHE A 156 18.39 6.62 -9.05
CA PHE A 156 17.71 6.80 -7.77
C PHE A 156 17.76 5.54 -6.91
N ALA A 157 17.55 4.36 -7.51
CA ALA A 157 17.67 3.07 -6.84
C ALA A 157 19.08 2.81 -6.31
N GLN A 158 20.10 3.10 -7.12
CA GLN A 158 21.51 2.98 -6.72
C GLN A 158 21.84 3.93 -5.56
N MET A 159 21.35 5.16 -5.59
CA MET A 159 21.47 6.12 -4.49
C MET A 159 20.77 5.60 -3.22
N CYS A 160 19.55 5.07 -3.32
CA CYS A 160 18.86 4.48 -2.16
C CYS A 160 19.68 3.35 -1.52
N GLN A 161 20.24 2.45 -2.32
CA GLN A 161 21.11 1.38 -1.83
C GLN A 161 22.37 1.94 -1.15
N GLN A 162 23.03 2.93 -1.75
CA GLN A 162 24.23 3.57 -1.17
C GLN A 162 23.92 4.29 0.15
N ALA A 163 22.74 4.90 0.27
CA ALA A 163 22.27 5.56 1.49
C ALA A 163 21.81 4.58 2.60
N GLY A 164 21.85 3.25 2.34
CA GLY A 164 21.60 2.22 3.34
C GLY A 164 20.19 1.63 3.33
N ALA A 165 19.37 1.87 2.30
CA ALA A 165 18.08 1.22 2.17
C ALA A 165 18.23 -0.30 2.08
N SER A 166 17.41 -1.05 2.83
CA SER A 166 17.40 -2.53 2.88
C SER A 166 16.58 -3.16 1.74
N ALA A 167 15.63 -2.43 1.16
CA ALA A 167 14.87 -2.79 -0.05
C ALA A 167 14.25 -1.55 -0.67
N ILE A 168 13.80 -1.67 -1.92
CA ILE A 168 13.12 -0.59 -2.65
C ILE A 168 11.86 -1.09 -3.34
N ALA A 169 10.80 -0.27 -3.35
CA ALA A 169 9.58 -0.51 -4.12
C ALA A 169 9.45 0.51 -5.26
N VAL A 170 9.39 0.03 -6.50
CA VAL A 170 9.40 0.89 -7.69
C VAL A 170 8.07 0.85 -8.41
N HIS A 171 7.38 1.99 -8.48
CA HIS A 171 6.19 2.14 -9.32
C HIS A 171 6.60 2.56 -10.73
N GLY A 172 6.27 1.76 -11.74
CA GLY A 172 6.63 1.97 -13.14
C GLY A 172 5.97 3.16 -13.84
N ARG A 173 5.46 4.15 -13.12
CA ARG A 173 4.89 5.40 -13.65
C ARG A 173 5.63 6.62 -13.13
N THR A 174 5.67 7.68 -13.93
CA THR A 174 6.14 8.99 -13.46
C THR A 174 5.13 9.65 -12.52
N ARG A 175 5.56 10.70 -11.82
CA ARG A 175 4.65 11.53 -11.01
C ARG A 175 3.55 12.15 -11.86
N VAL A 176 3.89 12.68 -13.05
CA VAL A 176 2.92 13.34 -13.93
C VAL A 176 1.88 12.36 -14.47
N GLN A 177 2.26 11.14 -14.76
CA GLN A 177 1.31 10.11 -15.20
C GLN A 177 0.26 9.77 -14.12
N MET A 178 0.55 9.97 -12.85
CA MET A 178 -0.29 9.51 -11.75
C MET A 178 -0.71 8.04 -11.92
N TYR A 179 -1.84 7.79 -12.57
CA TYR A 179 -2.37 6.45 -12.88
C TYR A 179 -2.70 6.27 -14.38
N ALA A 180 -2.44 7.28 -15.22
CA ALA A 180 -2.69 7.21 -16.65
C ALA A 180 -1.69 6.31 -17.39
N GLY A 181 -2.13 5.75 -18.52
CA GLY A 181 -1.32 4.86 -19.35
C GLY A 181 -1.00 3.54 -18.65
N ARG A 182 0.10 2.91 -19.04
CA ARG A 182 0.60 1.65 -18.46
C ARG A 182 1.82 1.89 -17.58
N ALA A 183 1.99 1.06 -16.56
CA ALA A 183 3.24 0.99 -15.79
C ALA A 183 4.34 0.40 -16.68
N ASP A 184 5.50 1.04 -16.65
CA ASP A 184 6.69 0.64 -17.38
C ASP A 184 7.45 -0.42 -16.57
N TRP A 185 7.31 -1.68 -16.97
CA TRP A 185 7.99 -2.78 -16.31
C TRP A 185 9.44 -2.94 -16.77
N ASP A 186 9.82 -2.36 -17.94
CA ASP A 186 11.20 -2.36 -18.39
C ASP A 186 12.09 -1.60 -17.42
N ILE A 187 11.65 -0.42 -16.97
CA ILE A 187 12.41 0.36 -15.99
C ILE A 187 12.57 -0.37 -14.65
N ILE A 188 11.56 -1.16 -14.23
CA ILE A 188 11.65 -1.97 -13.00
C ILE A 188 12.71 -3.08 -13.18
N ARG A 189 12.71 -3.74 -14.34
CA ARG A 189 13.73 -4.72 -14.69
C ARG A 189 15.15 -4.11 -14.70
N ASP A 190 15.29 -2.92 -15.25
CA ASP A 190 16.58 -2.23 -15.31
C ASP A 190 17.04 -1.79 -13.92
N VAL A 191 16.13 -1.35 -13.05
CA VAL A 191 16.40 -1.12 -11.62
C VAL A 191 16.90 -2.42 -10.95
N LYS A 192 16.17 -3.56 -11.14
CA LYS A 192 16.58 -4.84 -10.54
C LYS A 192 17.98 -5.28 -10.94
N ARG A 193 18.39 -4.99 -12.18
CA ARG A 193 19.74 -5.28 -12.66
C ARG A 193 20.82 -4.37 -12.09
N ALA A 194 20.43 -3.19 -11.62
CA ALA A 194 21.38 -2.14 -11.20
C ALA A 194 21.68 -2.14 -9.69
N VAL A 195 20.90 -2.91 -8.89
CA VAL A 195 21.04 -2.98 -7.42
C VAL A 195 21.11 -4.42 -6.93
N THR A 196 21.66 -4.63 -5.73
CA THR A 196 21.78 -5.95 -5.10
C THR A 196 20.75 -6.16 -3.97
N ILE A 197 20.16 -5.08 -3.46
CA ILE A 197 19.08 -5.16 -2.47
C ILE A 197 17.77 -5.65 -3.12
N PRO A 198 16.83 -6.20 -2.34
CA PRO A 198 15.52 -6.61 -2.85
C PRO A 198 14.77 -5.47 -3.53
N VAL A 199 14.16 -5.80 -4.68
CA VAL A 199 13.32 -4.90 -5.48
C VAL A 199 11.89 -5.40 -5.47
N ILE A 200 10.96 -4.53 -5.13
CA ILE A 200 9.53 -4.78 -5.11
C ILE A 200 8.90 -4.09 -6.33
N ALA A 201 8.40 -4.89 -7.29
CA ALA A 201 7.79 -4.37 -8.50
C ALA A 201 6.35 -3.90 -8.24
N ASN A 202 6.02 -2.66 -8.65
CA ASN A 202 4.69 -2.09 -8.44
C ASN A 202 4.12 -1.47 -9.73
N GLY A 203 2.84 -1.74 -9.98
CA GLY A 203 2.05 -1.14 -11.05
C GLY A 203 1.36 -2.15 -11.96
N ASP A 204 0.06 -1.92 -12.17
CA ASP A 204 -0.83 -2.68 -13.08
C ASP A 204 -0.90 -4.18 -12.82
N ILE A 205 -1.04 -4.56 -11.56
CA ILE A 205 -1.35 -5.93 -11.12
C ILE A 205 -2.85 -5.95 -10.77
N PHE A 206 -3.66 -6.56 -11.63
CA PHE A 206 -5.12 -6.65 -11.50
C PHE A 206 -5.64 -8.10 -11.56
N SER A 207 -4.75 -9.07 -11.80
CA SER A 207 -5.05 -10.50 -11.88
C SER A 207 -3.90 -11.34 -11.32
N GLY A 208 -4.15 -12.62 -11.03
CA GLY A 208 -3.09 -13.57 -10.70
C GLY A 208 -2.05 -13.69 -11.83
N ALA A 209 -2.51 -13.70 -13.07
CA ALA A 209 -1.64 -13.71 -14.25
C ALA A 209 -0.71 -12.48 -14.30
N ASP A 210 -1.20 -11.26 -13.96
CA ASP A 210 -0.36 -10.05 -13.91
C ASP A 210 0.70 -10.20 -12.80
N ALA A 211 0.32 -10.73 -11.63
CA ALA A 211 1.23 -10.94 -10.51
C ALA A 211 2.37 -11.91 -10.88
N ALA A 212 2.05 -13.02 -11.52
CA ALA A 212 3.05 -13.95 -12.02
C ALA A 212 3.90 -13.37 -13.16
N HIS A 213 3.28 -12.58 -14.05
CA HIS A 213 3.97 -12.01 -15.20
C HIS A 213 4.97 -10.93 -14.80
N ILE A 214 4.60 -10.00 -13.91
CA ILE A 214 5.50 -8.90 -13.50
C ILE A 214 6.77 -9.46 -12.85
N LEU A 215 6.68 -10.49 -12.00
CA LEU A 215 7.84 -11.12 -11.38
C LEU A 215 8.74 -11.80 -12.42
N ARG A 216 8.16 -12.60 -13.32
CA ARG A 216 8.95 -13.26 -14.38
C ARG A 216 9.59 -12.25 -15.32
N TYR A 217 8.89 -11.19 -15.69
CA TYR A 217 9.35 -10.21 -16.65
C TYR A 217 10.43 -9.31 -16.10
N THR A 218 10.27 -8.82 -14.89
CA THR A 218 11.18 -7.86 -14.26
C THR A 218 12.34 -8.52 -13.53
N GLY A 219 12.18 -9.77 -13.08
CA GLY A 219 13.11 -10.44 -12.18
C GLY A 219 13.13 -9.84 -10.76
N ALA A 220 12.14 -9.00 -10.43
CA ALA A 220 11.98 -8.43 -9.08
C ALA A 220 11.74 -9.54 -8.04
N ASP A 221 12.15 -9.27 -6.80
CA ASP A 221 12.07 -10.25 -5.71
C ASP A 221 10.66 -10.40 -5.16
N LEU A 222 9.88 -9.31 -5.17
CA LEU A 222 8.50 -9.24 -4.69
C LEU A 222 7.65 -8.41 -5.66
N ALA A 223 6.34 -8.61 -5.64
CA ALA A 223 5.38 -7.80 -6.39
C ALA A 223 4.38 -7.12 -5.44
N MET A 224 4.15 -5.81 -5.63
CA MET A 224 3.31 -5.00 -4.78
C MET A 224 1.98 -4.69 -5.46
N ILE A 225 0.89 -5.17 -4.86
CA ILE A 225 -0.48 -4.94 -5.33
C ILE A 225 -1.03 -3.65 -4.70
N GLY A 226 -1.49 -2.73 -5.54
CA GLY A 226 -2.22 -1.53 -5.12
C GLY A 226 -3.68 -1.62 -5.52
N ARG A 227 -4.12 -0.80 -6.47
CA ARG A 227 -5.51 -0.67 -6.92
C ARG A 227 -6.21 -1.97 -7.34
N GLY A 228 -5.44 -3.00 -7.69
CA GLY A 228 -5.99 -4.32 -8.00
C GLY A 228 -6.71 -4.96 -6.81
N SER A 229 -6.31 -4.63 -5.58
CA SER A 229 -6.95 -5.15 -4.36
C SER A 229 -8.23 -4.43 -3.94
N PHE A 230 -8.63 -3.32 -4.60
CA PHE A 230 -9.83 -2.56 -4.23
C PHE A 230 -11.09 -3.41 -4.36
N GLY A 231 -11.70 -3.76 -3.22
CA GLY A 231 -12.85 -4.67 -3.13
C GLY A 231 -12.54 -6.11 -3.57
N ASP A 232 -11.26 -6.44 -3.67
CA ASP A 232 -10.77 -7.75 -4.09
C ASP A 232 -9.50 -8.18 -3.30
N PRO A 233 -9.57 -8.34 -1.97
CA PRO A 233 -8.44 -8.85 -1.20
C PRO A 233 -8.03 -10.26 -1.63
N TRP A 234 -8.93 -11.05 -2.22
CA TRP A 234 -8.69 -12.41 -2.73
C TRP A 234 -7.69 -12.44 -3.90
N LEU A 235 -7.35 -11.28 -4.47
CA LEU A 235 -6.29 -11.20 -5.49
C LEU A 235 -4.94 -11.71 -4.97
N PHE A 236 -4.68 -11.61 -3.66
CA PHE A 236 -3.45 -12.16 -3.08
C PHE A 236 -3.41 -13.68 -3.16
N ALA A 237 -4.49 -14.39 -2.79
CA ALA A 237 -4.56 -15.84 -2.88
C ALA A 237 -4.44 -16.31 -4.33
N ARG A 238 -5.17 -15.68 -5.26
CA ARG A 238 -5.09 -15.98 -6.70
C ARG A 238 -3.72 -15.69 -7.27
N GLY A 239 -3.11 -14.57 -6.89
CA GLY A 239 -1.76 -14.22 -7.32
C GLY A 239 -0.70 -15.18 -6.83
N ASN A 240 -0.78 -15.61 -5.56
CA ASN A 240 0.13 -16.61 -5.00
C ASN A 240 0.02 -17.95 -5.75
N ALA A 241 -1.20 -18.42 -6.02
CA ALA A 241 -1.43 -19.64 -6.79
C ALA A 241 -0.85 -19.53 -8.22
N ALA A 242 -1.13 -18.41 -8.92
CA ALA A 242 -0.62 -18.18 -10.27
C ALA A 242 0.93 -18.11 -10.32
N ILE A 243 1.57 -17.56 -9.31
CA ILE A 243 3.04 -17.52 -9.18
C ILE A 243 3.60 -18.93 -8.93
N ALA A 244 2.91 -19.73 -8.13
CA ALA A 244 3.28 -21.13 -7.86
C ALA A 244 3.00 -22.07 -9.05
N GLY A 245 2.26 -21.62 -10.07
CA GLY A 245 1.82 -22.45 -11.18
C GLY A 245 0.67 -23.39 -10.80
N GLU A 246 -0.06 -23.06 -9.74
CA GLU A 246 -1.22 -23.79 -9.24
C GLU A 246 -2.52 -23.19 -9.80
N PRO A 247 -3.63 -23.95 -9.81
CA PRO A 247 -4.94 -23.43 -10.17
C PRO A 247 -5.32 -22.26 -9.25
N GLU A 248 -5.77 -21.16 -9.85
CA GLU A 248 -6.25 -20.01 -9.06
C GLU A 248 -7.53 -20.41 -8.29
N PRO A 249 -7.63 -20.13 -6.97
CA PRO A 249 -8.85 -20.34 -6.23
C PRO A 249 -9.99 -19.52 -6.81
N GLU A 250 -11.20 -20.05 -6.78
CA GLU A 250 -12.40 -19.33 -7.17
C GLU A 250 -12.65 -18.14 -6.22
N LEU A 251 -13.23 -17.08 -6.77
CA LEU A 251 -13.71 -15.98 -5.93
C LEU A 251 -14.87 -16.46 -5.06
N PRO A 252 -14.94 -16.01 -3.80
CA PRO A 252 -16.11 -16.29 -2.98
C PRO A 252 -17.40 -15.79 -3.64
N PRO A 253 -18.54 -16.41 -3.34
CA PRO A 253 -19.85 -15.93 -3.76
C PRO A 253 -20.04 -14.43 -3.43
N LEU A 254 -20.82 -13.73 -4.23
CA LEU A 254 -21.05 -12.28 -4.03
C LEU A 254 -21.57 -11.97 -2.63
N CYS A 255 -22.44 -12.81 -2.05
CA CYS A 255 -22.95 -12.63 -0.69
C CYS A 255 -21.82 -12.60 0.36
N GLU A 256 -20.82 -13.50 0.25
CA GLU A 256 -19.70 -13.54 1.18
C GLU A 256 -18.76 -12.34 0.97
N ARG A 257 -18.60 -11.89 -0.27
CA ARG A 257 -17.79 -10.71 -0.57
C ARG A 257 -18.41 -9.42 0.00
N ILE A 258 -19.72 -9.30 -0.04
CA ILE A 258 -20.48 -8.18 0.56
C ILE A 258 -20.43 -8.25 2.08
N GLU A 259 -20.49 -9.46 2.66
CA GLU A 259 -20.32 -9.67 4.10
C GLU A 259 -18.92 -9.25 4.56
N ALA A 260 -17.88 -9.65 3.83
CA ALA A 260 -16.50 -9.23 4.11
C ALA A 260 -16.34 -7.70 4.07
N ALA A 261 -17.03 -7.03 3.13
CA ALA A 261 -17.04 -5.56 3.07
C ALA A 261 -17.70 -4.94 4.33
N LEU A 262 -18.81 -5.51 4.82
CA LEU A 262 -19.46 -5.05 6.05
C LEU A 262 -18.54 -5.24 7.25
N HIS A 263 -17.97 -6.44 7.43
CA HIS A 263 -17.06 -6.74 8.53
C HIS A 263 -15.82 -5.82 8.53
N GLN A 264 -15.28 -5.47 7.35
CA GLN A 264 -14.19 -4.49 7.24
C GLN A 264 -14.60 -3.14 7.85
N ILE A 265 -15.80 -2.65 7.55
CA ILE A 265 -16.24 -1.34 8.03
C ILE A 265 -16.62 -1.39 9.53
N GLU A 266 -17.20 -2.50 10.01
CA GLU A 266 -17.47 -2.71 11.44
C GLU A 266 -16.16 -2.71 12.23
N PHE A 267 -15.14 -3.43 11.78
CA PHE A 267 -13.83 -3.40 12.41
C PHE A 267 -13.19 -2.00 12.35
N ALA A 268 -13.38 -1.26 11.25
CA ALA A 268 -12.93 0.12 11.18
C ALA A 268 -13.66 1.01 12.22
N ALA A 269 -14.94 0.77 12.47
CA ALA A 269 -15.72 1.52 13.47
C ALA A 269 -15.23 1.26 14.90
N ASP A 270 -14.80 0.04 15.22
CA ASP A 270 -14.21 -0.30 16.52
C ASP A 270 -12.91 0.47 16.78
N ILE A 271 -12.12 0.73 15.74
CA ILE A 271 -10.81 1.41 15.84
C ILE A 271 -10.96 2.94 15.85
N LYS A 272 -11.73 3.50 14.92
CA LYS A 272 -11.75 4.95 14.62
C LYS A 272 -13.12 5.61 14.87
N GLY A 273 -14.09 4.84 15.35
CA GLY A 273 -15.46 5.28 15.61
C GLY A 273 -16.36 5.21 14.38
N GLU A 274 -17.67 4.96 14.62
CA GLU A 274 -18.69 4.70 13.61
C GLU A 274 -18.76 5.80 12.53
N ARG A 275 -18.76 7.06 12.95
CA ARG A 275 -18.88 8.19 12.02
C ARG A 275 -17.78 8.21 10.95
N LEU A 276 -16.53 8.00 11.35
CA LEU A 276 -15.40 8.04 10.41
C LEU A 276 -15.40 6.79 9.53
N ALA A 277 -15.66 5.63 10.10
CA ALA A 277 -15.78 4.39 9.35
C ALA A 277 -16.89 4.47 8.28
N CYS A 278 -18.06 5.01 8.59
CA CYS A 278 -19.14 5.20 7.63
C CYS A 278 -18.79 6.21 6.52
N LEU A 279 -18.07 7.29 6.83
CA LEU A 279 -17.58 8.22 5.81
C LEU A 279 -16.63 7.56 4.81
N GLU A 280 -15.73 6.70 5.27
CA GLU A 280 -14.80 5.95 4.43
C GLU A 280 -15.50 4.81 3.67
N ALA A 281 -16.49 4.17 4.30
CA ALA A 281 -17.32 3.13 3.68
C ALA A 281 -17.99 3.62 2.39
N ARG A 282 -18.34 4.89 2.28
CA ARG A 282 -18.92 5.50 1.05
C ARG A 282 -18.07 5.26 -0.19
N SER A 283 -16.76 5.09 -0.03
CA SER A 283 -15.84 4.71 -1.10
C SER A 283 -15.50 3.23 -1.06
N GLN A 284 -15.05 2.72 0.09
CA GLN A 284 -14.48 1.39 0.22
C GLN A 284 -15.51 0.29 -0.04
N PHE A 285 -16.72 0.38 0.50
CA PHE A 285 -17.79 -0.60 0.28
C PHE A 285 -18.21 -0.66 -1.20
N CYS A 286 -18.22 0.50 -1.89
CA CYS A 286 -18.58 0.56 -3.30
C CYS A 286 -17.68 -0.28 -4.23
N TRP A 287 -16.43 -0.55 -3.83
CA TRP A 287 -15.54 -1.40 -4.63
C TRP A 287 -15.96 -2.87 -4.63
N TYR A 288 -16.58 -3.34 -3.54
CA TYR A 288 -17.09 -4.71 -3.43
C TYR A 288 -18.37 -4.95 -4.24
N LEU A 289 -19.06 -3.88 -4.67
CA LEU A 289 -20.29 -3.99 -5.46
C LEU A 289 -20.05 -4.41 -6.93
N ARG A 290 -18.80 -4.70 -7.32
CA ARG A 290 -18.52 -5.17 -8.67
C ARG A 290 -19.14 -6.55 -8.91
N GLY A 291 -20.03 -6.63 -9.92
CA GLY A 291 -20.75 -7.85 -10.29
C GLY A 291 -22.07 -8.06 -9.53
N VAL A 292 -22.38 -7.20 -8.57
CA VAL A 292 -23.70 -7.22 -7.86
C VAL A 292 -24.79 -6.72 -8.81
N PRO A 293 -25.94 -7.43 -8.95
CA PRO A 293 -27.10 -6.90 -9.65
C PRO A 293 -27.54 -5.56 -9.05
N HIS A 294 -28.00 -4.66 -9.88
CA HIS A 294 -28.45 -3.32 -9.44
C HIS A 294 -27.39 -2.50 -8.64
N ALA A 295 -26.08 -2.79 -8.83
CA ALA A 295 -24.99 -2.15 -8.12
C ALA A 295 -25.07 -0.61 -8.08
N ASN A 296 -25.57 0.03 -9.15
CA ASN A 296 -25.68 1.49 -9.19
C ASN A 296 -26.70 2.03 -8.19
N THR A 297 -27.83 1.33 -7.95
CA THR A 297 -28.83 1.69 -6.94
C THR A 297 -28.18 1.61 -5.54
N TYR A 298 -27.52 0.49 -5.24
CA TYR A 298 -26.85 0.32 -3.95
C TYR A 298 -25.72 1.33 -3.73
N LYS A 299 -24.96 1.69 -4.78
CA LYS A 299 -23.96 2.76 -4.68
C LYS A 299 -24.56 4.10 -4.29
N GLN A 300 -25.73 4.45 -4.85
CA GLN A 300 -26.44 5.69 -4.47
C GLN A 300 -26.84 5.70 -3.00
N GLU A 301 -27.19 4.56 -2.43
CA GLU A 301 -27.50 4.44 -1.00
C GLU A 301 -26.21 4.51 -0.16
N VAL A 302 -25.19 3.73 -0.51
CA VAL A 302 -23.92 3.64 0.25
C VAL A 302 -23.21 5.00 0.34
N VAL A 303 -23.22 5.83 -0.71
CA VAL A 303 -22.53 7.14 -0.66
C VAL A 303 -23.18 8.15 0.30
N HIS A 304 -24.33 7.83 0.87
CA HIS A 304 -25.04 8.65 1.86
C HIS A 304 -25.06 8.03 3.27
N VAL A 305 -24.48 6.84 3.46
CA VAL A 305 -24.46 6.14 4.76
C VAL A 305 -23.82 7.01 5.84
N GLU A 306 -24.47 7.09 7.00
CA GLU A 306 -24.02 7.80 8.18
C GLU A 306 -23.84 6.87 9.40
N THR A 307 -24.54 5.71 9.41
CA THR A 307 -24.51 4.74 10.51
C THR A 307 -24.24 3.32 10.02
N LEU A 308 -23.72 2.47 10.91
CA LEU A 308 -23.54 1.03 10.63
C LEU A 308 -24.86 0.33 10.39
N ASP A 309 -25.93 0.75 11.07
CA ASP A 309 -27.24 0.14 10.89
C ASP A 309 -27.81 0.40 9.48
N GLU A 310 -27.53 1.55 8.90
CA GLU A 310 -27.86 1.81 7.49
C GLU A 310 -27.05 0.90 6.56
N LEU A 311 -25.75 0.73 6.81
CA LEU A 311 -24.90 -0.13 6.00
C LEU A 311 -25.32 -1.60 6.13
N ARG A 312 -25.67 -2.08 7.32
CA ARG A 312 -26.23 -3.42 7.56
C ARG A 312 -27.53 -3.64 6.78
N ARG A 313 -28.44 -2.67 6.80
CA ARG A 313 -29.70 -2.76 6.02
C ARG A 313 -29.44 -2.88 4.52
N ILE A 314 -28.51 -2.09 3.98
CA ILE A 314 -28.11 -2.16 2.56
C ILE A 314 -27.47 -3.53 2.28
N THR A 315 -26.57 -4.01 3.12
CA THR A 315 -25.93 -5.33 3.01
C THR A 315 -26.98 -6.46 2.94
N HIS A 316 -27.95 -6.44 3.85
CA HIS A 316 -29.03 -7.45 3.88
C HIS A 316 -29.94 -7.36 2.64
N ALA A 317 -30.20 -6.14 2.12
CA ALA A 317 -30.95 -5.99 0.88
C ALA A 317 -30.19 -6.59 -0.31
N ILE A 318 -28.89 -6.32 -0.45
CA ILE A 318 -28.05 -6.91 -1.49
C ILE A 318 -28.04 -8.45 -1.38
N GLN A 319 -27.85 -9.00 -0.16
CA GLN A 319 -27.81 -10.43 0.06
C GLN A 319 -29.15 -11.13 -0.28
N ARG A 320 -30.27 -10.46 -0.06
CA ARG A 320 -31.58 -10.96 -0.45
C ARG A 320 -31.72 -10.99 -1.96
N ASP A 321 -31.38 -9.90 -2.65
CA ASP A 321 -31.45 -9.83 -4.12
C ASP A 321 -30.48 -10.80 -4.83
N LEU A 322 -29.42 -11.25 -4.14
CA LEU A 322 -28.51 -12.27 -4.66
C LEU A 322 -29.03 -13.71 -4.52
N ARG A 323 -30.11 -13.93 -3.74
CA ARG A 323 -30.73 -15.26 -3.52
C ARG A 323 -31.89 -15.52 -4.46
N ASP A 324 -32.48 -14.44 -5.01
CA ASP A 324 -33.57 -14.48 -5.98
C ASP A 324 -33.03 -14.57 -7.42
#